data_e8ca75e6a8ca77445277b0c3f79e7de7
#
_entry.id   e8ca75e6a8ca77445277b0c3f79e7de7
#
_cell.length_a   1.000
_cell.length_b   1.000
_cell.length_c   1.000
_cell.angle_alpha   90.00
_cell.angle_beta   90.00
_cell.angle_gamma   90.00
#
_symmetry.space_group_name_H-M   'P 1'
#
loop_
_entity.id
_entity.type
_entity.pdbx_description
1 polymer ?
#
loop_
_entity_poly.entity_id
_entity_poly.type
_entity_poly.pdbx_seq_one_letter_code
_entity_poly.pdbx_strand_id
1 'polypeptide(L)'
;MRSLFGELREHISGKGVRIVFPEGNDDRVVRAAARLKFEELVDPIILGDPTEVHKILNDLGFADFNYTIINPETYEGFEEMKEKFLEIRKGKATVEDAEKLLRDVNYFGVMLVKLGFADGMVSGAIHSTADTVRPALQIIKTKPGISRTSGVFLMNRENTDHRLVFADCAINIEPNAQELAEDRKST
;
A
#
# COMPACT_ATOMS: atom_id res chain seq x y z
N MET A 1 25.42 15.21 -10.21
CA MET A 1 24.47 15.30 -9.08
C MET A 1 23.52 14.12 -9.21
N ARG A 2 23.44 13.24 -8.22
CA ARG A 2 22.50 12.09 -8.29
C ARG A 2 21.11 12.58 -7.94
N SER A 3 20.10 12.22 -8.73
CA SER A 3 18.71 12.54 -8.40
C SER A 3 18.27 11.69 -7.19
N LEU A 4 17.36 12.21 -6.36
CA LEU A 4 16.74 11.44 -5.26
C LEU A 4 16.22 10.08 -5.72
N PHE A 5 15.50 10.08 -6.86
CA PHE A 5 14.96 8.85 -7.43
C PHE A 5 16.05 7.89 -7.91
N GLY A 6 17.20 8.40 -8.40
CA GLY A 6 18.34 7.55 -8.74
C GLY A 6 18.93 6.85 -7.50
N GLU A 7 19.12 7.60 -6.41
CA GLU A 7 19.60 7.04 -5.14
C GLU A 7 18.62 5.98 -4.57
N LEU A 8 17.32 6.27 -4.61
CA LEU A 8 16.29 5.32 -4.14
C LEU A 8 16.29 4.04 -4.98
N ARG A 9 16.37 4.16 -6.32
CA ARG A 9 16.44 3.00 -7.23
C ARG A 9 17.65 2.12 -6.93
N GLU A 10 18.83 2.70 -6.81
CA GLU A 10 20.06 1.96 -6.44
C GLU A 10 19.88 1.24 -5.09
N HIS A 11 19.16 1.87 -4.16
CA HIS A 11 18.97 1.31 -2.82
C HIS A 11 18.00 0.12 -2.78
N ILE A 12 16.98 0.09 -3.63
CA ILE A 12 15.92 -0.95 -3.62
C ILE A 12 16.12 -2.04 -4.69
N SER A 13 16.87 -1.75 -5.77
CA SER A 13 17.07 -2.69 -6.87
C SER A 13 17.61 -4.04 -6.37
N GLY A 14 17.03 -5.12 -6.86
CA GLY A 14 17.41 -6.49 -6.55
C GLY A 14 17.08 -6.97 -5.13
N LYS A 15 16.36 -6.18 -4.32
CA LYS A 15 16.02 -6.57 -2.93
C LYS A 15 14.76 -7.43 -2.82
N GLY A 16 14.02 -7.63 -3.91
CA GLY A 16 12.78 -8.43 -3.90
C GLY A 16 11.69 -7.84 -3.00
N VAL A 17 11.61 -6.51 -2.91
CA VAL A 17 10.57 -5.83 -2.11
C VAL A 17 9.21 -6.07 -2.73
N ARG A 18 8.27 -6.62 -1.97
CA ARG A 18 6.91 -6.97 -2.43
C ARG A 18 5.94 -5.84 -2.10
N ILE A 19 5.35 -5.25 -3.12
CA ILE A 19 4.40 -4.14 -2.97
C ILE A 19 3.04 -4.52 -3.52
N VAL A 20 2.00 -4.32 -2.72
CA VAL A 20 0.61 -4.52 -3.14
C VAL A 20 0.11 -3.29 -3.88
N PHE A 21 -0.49 -3.51 -5.05
CA PHE A 21 -1.20 -2.55 -5.88
C PHE A 21 -2.66 -2.97 -5.93
N PRO A 22 -3.54 -2.41 -5.08
CA PRO A 22 -4.91 -2.92 -4.94
C PRO A 22 -5.84 -2.50 -6.09
N GLU A 23 -5.45 -1.54 -6.92
CA GLU A 23 -6.27 -0.96 -7.98
C GLU A 23 -5.92 -1.58 -9.35
N GLY A 24 -5.98 -2.92 -9.45
CA GLY A 24 -5.63 -3.65 -10.66
C GLY A 24 -6.61 -3.50 -11.84
N ASN A 25 -7.71 -2.79 -11.63
CA ASN A 25 -8.64 -2.37 -12.67
C ASN A 25 -8.31 -0.99 -13.28
N ASP A 26 -7.26 -0.32 -12.78
CA ASP A 26 -6.77 0.96 -13.32
C ASP A 26 -5.50 0.73 -14.13
N ASP A 27 -5.52 1.08 -15.41
CA ASP A 27 -4.41 0.88 -16.34
C ASP A 27 -3.14 1.66 -15.96
N ARG A 28 -3.28 2.80 -15.27
CA ARG A 28 -2.15 3.59 -14.78
C ARG A 28 -1.41 2.85 -13.67
N VAL A 29 -2.16 2.20 -12.77
CA VAL A 29 -1.61 1.42 -11.66
C VAL A 29 -0.94 0.16 -12.17
N VAL A 30 -1.60 -0.59 -13.07
CA VAL A 30 -1.04 -1.78 -13.69
C VAL A 30 0.22 -1.44 -14.49
N ARG A 31 0.20 -0.34 -15.24
CA ARG A 31 1.39 0.16 -15.97
C ARG A 31 2.55 0.49 -15.03
N ALA A 32 2.27 1.15 -13.92
CA ALA A 32 3.30 1.48 -12.92
C ALA A 32 3.89 0.21 -12.29
N ALA A 33 3.05 -0.74 -11.89
CA ALA A 33 3.48 -2.03 -11.35
C ALA A 33 4.34 -2.82 -12.35
N ALA A 34 3.89 -2.89 -13.61
CA ALA A 34 4.62 -3.57 -14.69
C ALA A 34 5.99 -2.93 -14.94
N ARG A 35 6.06 -1.61 -14.98
CA ARG A 35 7.32 -0.89 -15.16
C ARG A 35 8.28 -1.12 -14.00
N LEU A 36 7.80 -1.09 -12.76
CA LEU A 36 8.62 -1.36 -11.58
C LEU A 36 9.16 -2.80 -11.56
N LYS A 37 8.38 -3.77 -12.04
CA LYS A 37 8.81 -5.16 -12.24
C LYS A 37 9.88 -5.26 -13.32
N PHE A 38 9.65 -4.64 -14.48
CA PHE A 38 10.60 -4.60 -15.60
C PHE A 38 11.96 -3.98 -15.20
N GLU A 39 11.92 -2.93 -14.38
CA GLU A 39 13.11 -2.24 -13.87
C GLU A 39 13.75 -2.97 -12.66
N GLU A 40 13.24 -4.14 -12.27
CA GLU A 40 13.72 -4.96 -11.11
C GLU A 40 13.75 -4.20 -9.78
N LEU A 41 12.83 -3.26 -9.59
CA LEU A 41 12.76 -2.44 -8.39
C LEU A 41 11.88 -3.05 -7.30
N VAL A 42 10.76 -3.68 -7.69
CA VAL A 42 9.85 -4.35 -6.76
C VAL A 42 9.25 -5.62 -7.39
N ASP A 43 8.76 -6.50 -6.53
CA ASP A 43 7.89 -7.61 -6.90
C ASP A 43 6.43 -7.20 -6.64
N PRO A 44 5.68 -6.77 -7.68
CA PRO A 44 4.32 -6.29 -7.50
C PRO A 44 3.34 -7.44 -7.25
N ILE A 45 2.42 -7.21 -6.31
CA ILE A 45 1.23 -8.02 -6.07
C ILE A 45 0.04 -7.16 -6.51
N ILE A 46 -0.60 -7.51 -7.61
CA ILE A 46 -1.71 -6.76 -8.19
C ILE A 46 -3.02 -7.41 -7.74
N LEU A 47 -3.93 -6.63 -7.15
CA LEU A 47 -5.24 -7.13 -6.76
C LEU A 47 -6.28 -6.80 -7.84
N GLY A 48 -7.06 -7.80 -8.22
CA GLY A 48 -8.11 -7.64 -9.22
C GLY A 48 -8.44 -8.94 -9.94
N ASP A 49 -9.33 -8.87 -10.91
CA ASP A 49 -9.63 -10.00 -11.77
C ASP A 49 -8.42 -10.33 -12.67
N PRO A 50 -7.90 -11.56 -12.62
CA PRO A 50 -6.72 -11.93 -13.40
C PRO A 50 -6.90 -11.73 -14.91
N THR A 51 -8.12 -11.94 -15.44
CA THR A 51 -8.40 -11.78 -16.86
C THR A 51 -8.30 -10.31 -17.28
N GLU A 52 -8.85 -9.42 -16.45
CA GLU A 52 -8.79 -7.97 -16.71
C GLU A 52 -7.35 -7.45 -16.59
N VAL A 53 -6.65 -7.84 -15.52
CA VAL A 53 -5.24 -7.42 -15.31
C VAL A 53 -4.34 -7.92 -16.44
N HIS A 54 -4.48 -9.19 -16.85
CA HIS A 54 -3.70 -9.73 -17.97
C HIS A 54 -4.02 -9.03 -19.29
N LYS A 55 -5.28 -8.67 -19.54
CA LYS A 55 -5.64 -7.88 -20.71
C LYS A 55 -4.90 -6.54 -20.73
N ILE A 56 -4.90 -5.81 -19.61
CA ILE A 56 -4.19 -4.53 -19.50
C ILE A 56 -2.68 -4.74 -19.72
N LEU A 57 -2.08 -5.77 -19.11
CA LEU A 57 -0.66 -6.09 -19.28
C LEU A 57 -0.31 -6.40 -20.75
N ASN A 58 -1.17 -7.14 -21.45
CA ASN A 58 -1.02 -7.42 -22.87
C ASN A 58 -1.07 -6.14 -23.72
N ASP A 59 -2.07 -5.30 -23.48
CA ASP A 59 -2.26 -4.03 -24.20
C ASP A 59 -1.08 -3.06 -23.97
N LEU A 60 -0.40 -3.19 -22.83
CA LEU A 60 0.79 -2.42 -22.46
C LEU A 60 2.11 -3.03 -22.95
N GLY A 61 2.12 -4.25 -23.49
CA GLY A 61 3.33 -4.96 -23.94
C GLY A 61 4.18 -5.54 -22.81
N PHE A 62 3.58 -5.82 -21.63
CA PHE A 62 4.26 -6.38 -20.46
C PHE A 62 3.79 -7.79 -20.10
N ALA A 63 3.18 -8.52 -21.04
CA ALA A 63 2.61 -9.84 -20.77
C ALA A 63 3.63 -10.93 -20.42
N ASP A 64 4.88 -10.80 -20.89
CA ASP A 64 5.90 -11.85 -20.75
C ASP A 64 6.52 -11.97 -19.37
N PHE A 65 6.13 -11.09 -18.44
CA PHE A 65 6.63 -11.12 -17.06
C PHE A 65 5.69 -11.91 -16.14
N ASN A 66 6.28 -12.61 -15.19
CA ASN A 66 5.51 -13.31 -14.16
C ASN A 66 5.06 -12.33 -13.07
N TYR A 67 3.75 -12.09 -12.98
CA TYR A 67 3.12 -11.25 -11.97
C TYR A 67 2.36 -12.10 -10.94
N THR A 68 2.38 -11.65 -9.68
CA THR A 68 1.46 -12.16 -8.67
C THR A 68 0.16 -11.37 -8.77
N ILE A 69 -0.91 -12.00 -9.25
CA ILE A 69 -2.24 -11.40 -9.36
C ILE A 69 -3.16 -12.16 -8.41
N ILE A 70 -3.84 -11.46 -7.53
CA ILE A 70 -4.75 -12.04 -6.54
C ILE A 70 -6.12 -11.39 -6.68
N ASN A 71 -7.15 -12.22 -6.85
CA ASN A 71 -8.54 -11.78 -6.80
C ASN A 71 -9.07 -12.03 -5.38
N PRO A 72 -9.43 -10.97 -4.61
CA PRO A 72 -10.01 -11.15 -3.28
C PRO A 72 -11.30 -11.99 -3.25
N GLU A 73 -12.06 -12.01 -4.36
CA GLU A 73 -13.31 -12.77 -4.45
C GLU A 73 -13.10 -14.29 -4.50
N THR A 74 -11.97 -14.73 -5.06
CA THR A 74 -11.68 -16.15 -5.29
C THR A 74 -10.43 -16.64 -4.56
N TYR A 75 -9.92 -15.84 -3.60
CA TYR A 75 -8.71 -16.18 -2.87
C TYR A 75 -8.89 -17.42 -1.99
N GLU A 76 -8.10 -18.47 -2.22
CA GLU A 76 -8.21 -19.75 -1.50
C GLU A 76 -7.99 -19.63 0.01
N GLY A 77 -7.09 -18.73 0.44
CA GLY A 77 -6.80 -18.45 1.85
C GLY A 77 -7.76 -17.48 2.54
N PHE A 78 -8.94 -17.21 1.96
CA PHE A 78 -9.87 -16.19 2.46
C PHE A 78 -10.37 -16.47 3.87
N GLU A 79 -10.72 -17.72 4.19
CA GLU A 79 -11.23 -18.10 5.51
C GLU A 79 -10.17 -17.88 6.61
N GLU A 80 -8.92 -18.30 6.35
CA GLU A 80 -7.81 -18.07 7.28
C GLU A 80 -7.55 -16.57 7.49
N MET A 81 -7.57 -15.79 6.39
CA MET A 81 -7.41 -14.33 6.46
C MET A 81 -8.54 -13.69 7.27
N LYS A 82 -9.78 -14.16 7.13
CA LYS A 82 -10.95 -13.70 7.87
C LYS A 82 -10.82 -13.95 9.38
N GLU A 83 -10.38 -15.14 9.76
CA GLU A 83 -10.09 -15.47 11.16
C GLU A 83 -9.03 -14.52 11.74
N LYS A 84 -7.94 -14.31 11.03
CA LYS A 84 -6.86 -13.38 11.44
C LYS A 84 -7.36 -11.93 11.54
N PHE A 85 -8.20 -11.50 10.62
CA PHE A 85 -8.82 -10.18 10.70
C PHE A 85 -9.66 -10.01 11.96
N LEU A 86 -10.51 -10.98 12.31
CA LEU A 86 -11.34 -10.97 13.53
C LEU A 86 -10.48 -10.95 14.80
N GLU A 87 -9.39 -11.73 14.85
CA GLU A 87 -8.42 -11.69 15.94
C GLU A 87 -7.81 -10.28 16.12
N ILE A 88 -7.41 -9.64 15.03
CA ILE A 88 -6.83 -8.28 15.04
C ILE A 88 -7.86 -7.25 15.51
N ARG A 89 -9.13 -7.41 15.10
CA ARG A 89 -10.21 -6.48 15.43
C ARG A 89 -10.73 -6.64 16.87
N LYS A 90 -10.46 -7.75 17.54
CA LYS A 90 -10.78 -7.97 18.96
C LYS A 90 -12.24 -7.63 19.31
N GLY A 91 -13.21 -8.17 18.57
CA GLY A 91 -14.63 -7.94 18.78
C GLY A 91 -15.17 -6.60 18.24
N LYS A 92 -14.36 -5.81 17.52
CA LYS A 92 -14.78 -4.57 16.84
C LYS A 92 -15.27 -4.80 15.41
N ALA A 93 -15.44 -6.04 15.00
CA ALA A 93 -16.01 -6.46 13.73
C ALA A 93 -16.75 -7.79 13.94
N THR A 94 -17.88 -7.95 13.26
CA THR A 94 -18.59 -9.23 13.18
C THR A 94 -18.03 -10.10 12.05
N VAL A 95 -18.48 -11.34 11.96
CA VAL A 95 -18.12 -12.23 10.84
C VAL A 95 -18.59 -11.65 9.51
N GLU A 96 -19.81 -11.10 9.51
CA GLU A 96 -20.41 -10.45 8.33
C GLU A 96 -19.61 -9.21 7.91
N ASP A 97 -19.13 -8.40 8.89
CA ASP A 97 -18.25 -7.26 8.61
C ASP A 97 -16.93 -7.73 7.98
N ALA A 98 -16.34 -8.79 8.53
CA ALA A 98 -15.09 -9.35 8.01
C ALA A 98 -15.25 -9.87 6.58
N GLU A 99 -16.33 -10.61 6.31
CA GLU A 99 -16.68 -11.11 4.97
C GLU A 99 -16.77 -9.97 3.97
N LYS A 100 -17.48 -8.91 4.30
CA LYS A 100 -17.67 -7.75 3.44
C LYS A 100 -16.39 -6.93 3.25
N LEU A 101 -15.70 -6.62 4.36
CA LEU A 101 -14.53 -5.75 4.32
C LEU A 101 -13.34 -6.39 3.61
N LEU A 102 -13.14 -7.70 3.75
CA LEU A 102 -12.05 -8.39 3.09
C LEU A 102 -12.25 -8.62 1.59
N ARG A 103 -13.46 -8.36 1.05
CA ARG A 103 -13.68 -8.26 -0.40
C ARG A 103 -13.24 -6.91 -0.96
N ASP A 104 -13.12 -5.90 -0.11
CA ASP A 104 -12.53 -4.62 -0.50
C ASP A 104 -11.01 -4.74 -0.70
N VAL A 105 -10.52 -4.30 -1.84
CA VAL A 105 -9.13 -4.46 -2.25
C VAL A 105 -8.13 -3.73 -1.32
N ASN A 106 -8.53 -2.62 -0.68
CA ASN A 106 -7.66 -1.92 0.27
C ASN A 106 -7.55 -2.68 1.59
N TYR A 107 -8.68 -3.21 2.11
CA TYR A 107 -8.66 -4.06 3.31
C TYR A 107 -7.88 -5.34 3.06
N PHE A 108 -8.11 -5.99 1.93
CA PHE A 108 -7.38 -7.20 1.54
C PHE A 108 -5.88 -6.94 1.42
N GLY A 109 -5.50 -5.87 0.72
CA GLY A 109 -4.09 -5.50 0.54
C GLY A 109 -3.38 -5.18 1.86
N VAL A 110 -4.05 -4.45 2.76
CA VAL A 110 -3.51 -4.18 4.11
C VAL A 110 -3.36 -5.48 4.93
N MET A 111 -4.26 -6.44 4.76
CA MET A 111 -4.12 -7.76 5.40
C MET A 111 -2.93 -8.53 4.85
N LEU A 112 -2.66 -8.51 3.54
CA LEU A 112 -1.46 -9.12 2.97
C LEU A 112 -0.18 -8.55 3.60
N VAL A 113 -0.12 -7.23 3.78
CA VAL A 113 1.01 -6.58 4.48
C VAL A 113 1.07 -7.02 5.95
N LYS A 114 -0.07 -7.04 6.64
CA LYS A 114 -0.13 -7.42 8.07
C LYS A 114 0.32 -8.85 8.32
N LEU A 115 0.02 -9.76 7.41
CA LEU A 115 0.37 -11.18 7.48
C LEU A 115 1.78 -11.48 6.94
N GLY A 116 2.51 -10.48 6.42
CA GLY A 116 3.87 -10.63 5.91
C GLY A 116 3.96 -11.22 4.50
N PHE A 117 2.86 -11.27 3.76
CA PHE A 117 2.87 -11.64 2.35
C PHE A 117 3.41 -10.53 1.45
N ALA A 118 3.36 -9.29 1.92
CA ALA A 118 3.91 -8.12 1.27
C ALA A 118 4.62 -7.19 2.27
N ASP A 119 5.51 -6.35 1.77
CA ASP A 119 6.32 -5.43 2.57
C ASP A 119 5.69 -4.03 2.65
N GLY A 120 4.77 -3.73 1.72
CA GLY A 120 4.03 -2.46 1.68
C GLY A 120 2.87 -2.49 0.68
N MET A 121 2.10 -1.40 0.66
CA MET A 121 0.99 -1.20 -0.26
C MET A 121 1.00 0.24 -0.79
N VAL A 122 0.71 0.41 -2.07
CA VAL A 122 0.50 1.72 -2.72
C VAL A 122 -0.89 1.76 -3.32
N SER A 123 -1.71 2.69 -2.85
CA SER A 123 -3.11 2.86 -3.26
C SER A 123 -3.48 4.34 -3.36
N GLY A 124 -4.64 4.66 -3.92
CA GLY A 124 -5.22 6.00 -3.99
C GLY A 124 -5.24 6.61 -5.39
N ALA A 125 -5.13 5.80 -6.45
CA ALA A 125 -5.31 6.26 -7.81
C ALA A 125 -6.80 6.51 -8.14
N ILE A 126 -7.69 5.66 -7.59
CA ILE A 126 -9.14 5.74 -7.75
C ILE A 126 -9.91 5.77 -6.42
N HIS A 127 -9.26 5.39 -5.32
CA HIS A 127 -9.87 5.41 -3.98
C HIS A 127 -9.59 6.74 -3.27
N SER A 128 -10.51 7.13 -2.37
CA SER A 128 -10.32 8.29 -1.53
C SER A 128 -9.23 8.04 -0.47
N THR A 129 -8.69 9.14 0.11
CA THR A 129 -7.76 9.05 1.24
C THR A 129 -8.36 8.25 2.41
N ALA A 130 -9.66 8.43 2.68
CA ALA A 130 -10.34 7.71 3.76
C ALA A 130 -10.40 6.19 3.50
N ASP A 131 -10.67 5.78 2.26
CA ASP A 131 -10.76 4.36 1.89
C ASP A 131 -9.39 3.68 1.92
N THR A 132 -8.33 4.42 1.64
CA THR A 132 -6.95 3.93 1.68
C THR A 132 -6.41 3.85 3.13
N VAL A 133 -6.63 4.90 3.93
CA VAL A 133 -6.02 5.02 5.27
C VAL A 133 -6.79 4.25 6.33
N ARG A 134 -8.12 4.17 6.25
CA ARG A 134 -8.97 3.49 7.23
C ARG A 134 -8.58 2.02 7.48
N PRO A 135 -8.33 1.17 6.45
CA PRO A 135 -7.85 -0.20 6.64
C PRO A 135 -6.54 -0.25 7.42
N ALA A 136 -5.57 0.62 7.08
CA ALA A 136 -4.29 0.67 7.77
C ALA A 136 -4.44 1.02 9.26
N LEU A 137 -5.25 2.03 9.58
CA LEU A 137 -5.55 2.40 10.97
C LEU A 137 -6.25 1.28 11.76
N GLN A 138 -7.07 0.50 11.11
CA GLN A 138 -7.84 -0.56 11.75
C GLN A 138 -7.05 -1.86 11.95
N ILE A 139 -6.14 -2.18 11.04
CA ILE A 139 -5.42 -3.46 10.97
C ILE A 139 -3.98 -3.32 11.45
N ILE A 140 -3.20 -2.40 10.87
CA ILE A 140 -1.79 -2.17 11.22
C ILE A 140 -1.70 -1.49 12.58
N LYS A 141 -2.49 -0.44 12.78
CA LYS A 141 -2.52 0.43 13.96
C LYS A 141 -1.22 1.23 14.15
N THR A 142 -1.21 2.06 15.17
CA THR A 142 -0.02 2.80 15.61
C THR A 142 0.90 1.92 16.46
N LYS A 143 2.17 2.31 16.57
CA LYS A 143 3.11 1.69 17.51
C LYS A 143 2.62 1.90 18.96
N PRO A 144 2.96 1.00 19.89
CA PRO A 144 2.65 1.22 21.31
C PRO A 144 3.18 2.56 21.80
N GLY A 145 2.32 3.33 22.47
CA GLY A 145 2.66 4.65 23.00
C GLY A 145 2.51 5.80 22.03
N ILE A 146 2.12 5.54 20.77
CA ILE A 146 1.81 6.56 19.75
C ILE A 146 0.29 6.63 19.60
N SER A 147 -0.27 7.81 19.82
CA SER A 147 -1.71 8.01 19.80
C SER A 147 -2.26 8.30 18.40
N ARG A 148 -1.44 8.85 17.51
CA ARG A 148 -1.86 9.30 16.17
C ARG A 148 -0.87 8.87 15.07
N THR A 149 -1.40 8.77 13.85
CA THR A 149 -0.60 8.62 12.63
C THR A 149 -0.32 9.99 12.04
N SER A 150 0.80 10.10 11.33
CA SER A 150 1.18 11.29 10.60
C SER A 150 1.36 11.00 9.11
N GLY A 151 1.11 12.00 8.29
CA GLY A 151 1.42 11.98 6.87
C GLY A 151 2.69 12.78 6.59
N VAL A 152 3.58 12.24 5.75
CA VAL A 152 4.83 12.92 5.38
C VAL A 152 4.89 13.10 3.87
N PHE A 153 5.20 14.34 3.44
CA PHE A 153 5.54 14.65 2.05
C PHE A 153 7.03 14.91 1.94
N LEU A 154 7.69 14.15 1.09
CA LEU A 154 9.05 14.44 0.67
C LEU A 154 9.02 15.25 -0.62
N MET A 155 9.30 16.55 -0.51
CA MET A 155 9.33 17.47 -1.62
C MET A 155 10.74 17.55 -2.20
N ASN A 156 10.88 17.18 -3.47
CA ASN A 156 12.14 17.25 -4.19
C ASN A 156 12.01 18.18 -5.38
N ARG A 157 12.92 19.17 -5.46
CA ARG A 157 13.01 20.03 -6.64
C ARG A 157 14.01 19.42 -7.60
N GLU A 158 13.55 19.09 -8.82
CA GLU A 158 14.41 18.54 -9.85
C GLU A 158 15.64 19.41 -10.12
N ASN A 159 16.75 18.74 -10.40
CA ASN A 159 18.04 19.37 -10.68
C ASN A 159 18.64 20.25 -9.57
N THR A 160 18.20 20.07 -8.34
CA THR A 160 18.77 20.74 -7.16
C THR A 160 18.92 19.76 -5.99
N ASP A 161 19.74 20.13 -4.99
CA ASP A 161 19.86 19.38 -3.73
C ASP A 161 18.80 19.82 -2.69
N HIS A 162 17.83 20.65 -3.09
CA HIS A 162 16.79 21.10 -2.18
C HIS A 162 15.74 20.00 -1.97
N ARG A 163 15.80 19.41 -0.79
CA ARG A 163 14.84 18.41 -0.30
C ARG A 163 14.17 18.98 0.95
N LEU A 164 12.85 18.96 0.96
CA LEU A 164 12.06 19.43 2.10
C LEU A 164 11.15 18.30 2.56
N VAL A 165 11.01 18.18 3.87
CA VAL A 165 10.07 17.26 4.50
C VAL A 165 8.97 18.07 5.14
N PHE A 166 7.73 17.81 4.72
CA PHE A 166 6.54 18.36 5.34
C PHE A 166 5.85 17.24 6.12
N ALA A 167 5.73 17.40 7.42
CA ALA A 167 5.05 16.43 8.28
C ALA A 167 3.65 16.92 8.62
N ASP A 168 2.75 15.96 8.69
CA ASP A 168 1.34 16.09 9.03
C ASP A 168 0.55 17.14 8.24
N CYS A 169 0.67 17.05 6.91
CA CYS A 169 -0.01 17.98 6.01
C CYS A 169 -1.45 17.56 5.66
N ALA A 170 -1.92 16.38 6.07
CA ALA A 170 -3.17 15.83 5.54
C ALA A 170 -4.01 14.99 6.53
N ILE A 171 -3.49 14.59 7.68
CA ILE A 171 -4.16 13.65 8.58
C ILE A 171 -4.72 14.30 9.83
N ASN A 172 -3.92 15.13 10.53
CA ASN A 172 -4.37 15.81 11.74
C ASN A 172 -4.65 17.29 11.47
N ILE A 173 -5.90 17.72 11.72
CA ILE A 173 -6.33 19.09 11.39
C ILE A 173 -5.83 20.07 12.46
N GLU A 174 -5.93 19.72 13.75
CA GLU A 174 -5.53 20.56 14.89
C GLU A 174 -4.80 19.70 15.92
N PRO A 175 -3.51 19.35 15.69
CA PRO A 175 -2.75 18.56 16.65
C PRO A 175 -2.39 19.42 17.88
N ASN A 176 -2.50 18.84 19.08
CA ASN A 176 -2.01 19.48 20.30
C ASN A 176 -0.49 19.34 20.42
N ALA A 177 0.12 20.01 21.41
CA ALA A 177 1.58 20.02 21.59
C ALA A 177 2.20 18.63 21.80
N GLN A 178 1.49 17.73 22.49
CA GLN A 178 1.94 16.36 22.72
C GLN A 178 1.88 15.55 21.43
N GLU A 179 0.81 15.70 20.65
CA GLU A 179 0.64 15.03 19.35
C GLU A 179 1.71 15.47 18.34
N LEU A 180 2.05 16.77 18.31
CA LEU A 180 3.17 17.28 17.51
C LEU A 180 4.52 16.71 17.94
N ALA A 181 4.73 16.52 19.24
CA ALA A 181 5.95 15.92 19.76
C ALA A 181 6.05 14.42 19.45
N GLU A 182 4.92 13.70 19.44
CA GLU A 182 4.83 12.30 19.04
C GLU A 182 5.09 12.12 17.54
N ASP A 183 4.55 13.01 16.72
CA ASP A 183 4.75 13.04 15.26
C ASP A 183 6.24 13.12 14.91
N ARG A 184 6.96 14.06 15.52
CA ARG A 184 8.41 14.21 15.33
C ARG A 184 9.22 12.96 15.71
N LYS A 185 8.74 12.13 16.63
CA LYS A 185 9.42 10.89 17.08
C LYS A 185 9.12 9.69 16.20
N SER A 186 8.05 9.75 15.41
CA SER A 186 7.62 8.65 14.54
C SER A 186 8.16 8.75 13.12
N THR A 187 8.71 9.89 12.76
CA THR A 187 9.44 10.15 11.50
C THR A 187 10.94 9.98 11.70
#